data_da1969f2dcb45dd6b9857916b295a221
#
_entry.id   da1969f2dcb45dd6b9857916b295a221
#
_cell.length_a   1.000
_cell.length_b   1.000
_cell.length_c   1.000
_cell.angle_alpha   90.00
_cell.angle_beta   90.00
_cell.angle_gamma   90.00
#
_symmetry.space_group_name_H-M   'P 1'
#
loop_
_entity.id
_entity.type
_entity.pdbx_description
1 polymer ?
#
loop_
_entity_poly.entity_id
_entity_poly.type
_entity_poly.pdbx_seq_one_letter_code
_entity_poly.pdbx_strand_id
1 'polypeptide(L)'
;MTDGPLTEIESELAKLPPAVLEAYQEASPALESAFGPEELVLWAKEGVSIGTQTVRSWESAVEYYKVGPQVARFLSFPSFMQWARCGTYLAQDSPTLAVSFFKASASIVPNLRPQYIPRWAGLGRSLYKGTWKSSTLAAKFFEVSPELVRNLPFWDVEVFASLIEALSYKSYDVASECLVLGKDVLPAMGREREPFLSMSRALIDTSWREIKTCLELVPRALQQVDESQTGRFLKLGERLAKVGLRNTSK
;
A
#
# COMPACT_ATOMS: atom_id res chain seq x y z
N MET A 1 -31.23 -23.07 25.87
CA MET A 1 -30.02 -23.26 25.03
C MET A 1 -29.57 -21.83 24.73
N THR A 2 -28.50 -21.37 25.34
CA THR A 2 -27.94 -20.06 25.03
C THR A 2 -27.23 -20.23 23.71
N ASP A 3 -27.76 -19.55 22.66
CA ASP A 3 -27.08 -19.45 21.37
C ASP A 3 -25.66 -18.95 21.62
N GLY A 4 -24.68 -19.68 21.09
CA GLY A 4 -23.27 -19.35 21.34
C GLY A 4 -22.89 -18.04 20.65
N PRO A 5 -21.76 -17.39 21.04
CA PRO A 5 -21.35 -16.09 20.50
C PRO A 5 -21.19 -16.08 18.98
N LEU A 6 -20.99 -17.21 18.33
CA LEU A 6 -20.94 -17.33 16.86
C LEU A 6 -22.32 -17.18 16.22
N THR A 7 -23.38 -17.70 16.85
CA THR A 7 -24.76 -17.54 16.35
C THR A 7 -25.23 -16.08 16.35
N GLU A 8 -24.80 -15.29 17.35
CA GLU A 8 -25.06 -13.85 17.40
C GLU A 8 -24.37 -13.13 16.22
N ILE A 9 -23.09 -13.48 15.94
CA ILE A 9 -22.33 -12.90 14.81
C ILE A 9 -22.95 -13.27 13.47
N GLU A 10 -23.36 -14.51 13.27
CA GLU A 10 -24.06 -14.92 12.06
C GLU A 10 -25.36 -14.13 11.86
N SER A 11 -26.08 -13.84 12.93
CA SER A 11 -27.26 -12.97 12.88
C SER A 11 -26.91 -11.53 12.49
N GLU A 12 -25.76 -11.00 12.89
CA GLU A 12 -25.29 -9.68 12.44
C GLU A 12 -24.82 -9.69 10.99
N LEU A 13 -24.11 -10.73 10.57
CA LEU A 13 -23.68 -10.92 9.17
C LEU A 13 -24.86 -11.06 8.22
N ALA A 14 -25.94 -11.71 8.67
CA ALA A 14 -27.17 -11.85 7.90
C ALA A 14 -27.91 -10.53 7.62
N LYS A 15 -27.57 -9.44 8.34
CA LYS A 15 -28.07 -8.09 8.07
C LYS A 15 -27.29 -7.38 6.94
N LEU A 16 -26.11 -7.89 6.59
CA LEU A 16 -25.29 -7.43 5.47
C LEU A 16 -25.69 -8.15 4.17
N PRO A 17 -25.24 -7.69 3.01
CA PRO A 17 -25.45 -8.42 1.76
C PRO A 17 -25.01 -9.89 1.84
N PRO A 18 -25.74 -10.83 1.22
CA PRO A 18 -25.48 -12.28 1.33
C PRO A 18 -24.03 -12.68 1.04
N ALA A 19 -23.37 -11.98 0.11
CA ALA A 19 -21.96 -12.21 -0.25
C ALA A 19 -20.98 -12.09 0.95
N VAL A 20 -21.34 -11.33 2.01
CA VAL A 20 -20.49 -11.19 3.20
C VAL A 20 -20.60 -12.46 4.06
N LEU A 21 -21.80 -12.97 4.26
CA LEU A 21 -22.03 -14.21 5.00
C LEU A 21 -21.41 -15.41 4.26
N GLU A 22 -21.57 -15.49 2.95
CA GLU A 22 -20.93 -16.51 2.12
C GLU A 22 -19.41 -16.50 2.26
N ALA A 23 -18.78 -15.32 2.13
CA ALA A 23 -17.32 -15.17 2.28
C ALA A 23 -16.84 -15.55 3.69
N TYR A 24 -17.61 -15.23 4.73
CA TYR A 24 -17.32 -15.64 6.12
C TYR A 24 -17.38 -17.15 6.26
N GLN A 25 -18.46 -17.81 5.77
CA GLN A 25 -18.66 -19.25 5.87
C GLN A 25 -17.59 -20.04 5.09
N GLU A 26 -17.15 -19.55 3.94
CA GLU A 26 -16.07 -20.15 3.17
C GLU A 26 -14.70 -20.03 3.90
N ALA A 27 -14.45 -18.93 4.60
CA ALA A 27 -13.17 -18.66 5.26
C ALA A 27 -13.04 -19.33 6.64
N SER A 28 -14.13 -19.49 7.38
CA SER A 28 -14.13 -19.95 8.79
C SER A 28 -13.41 -21.28 9.01
N PRO A 29 -13.62 -22.35 8.21
CA PRO A 29 -12.96 -23.64 8.45
C PRO A 29 -11.43 -23.58 8.37
N ALA A 30 -10.89 -22.71 7.51
CA ALA A 30 -9.45 -22.54 7.37
C ALA A 30 -8.85 -21.79 8.58
N LEU A 31 -9.59 -20.88 9.18
CA LEU A 31 -9.16 -20.10 10.35
C LEU A 31 -9.36 -20.85 11.67
N GLU A 32 -10.34 -21.75 11.77
CA GLU A 32 -10.52 -22.64 12.91
C GLU A 32 -9.28 -23.50 13.20
N SER A 33 -8.52 -23.83 12.16
CA SER A 33 -7.25 -24.54 12.32
C SER A 33 -6.08 -23.67 12.78
N ALA A 34 -6.19 -22.34 12.62
CA ALA A 34 -5.12 -21.38 12.90
C ALA A 34 -5.32 -20.63 14.22
N PHE A 35 -6.58 -20.42 14.62
CA PHE A 35 -6.97 -19.58 15.75
C PHE A 35 -7.87 -20.30 16.75
N GLY A 36 -7.82 -19.89 18.01
CA GLY A 36 -8.73 -20.38 19.03
C GLY A 36 -10.17 -19.83 18.87
N PRO A 37 -11.16 -20.42 19.55
CA PRO A 37 -12.58 -20.03 19.42
C PRO A 37 -12.83 -18.54 19.74
N GLU A 38 -12.17 -17.99 20.76
CA GLU A 38 -12.30 -16.58 21.13
C GLU A 38 -11.71 -15.66 20.06
N GLU A 39 -10.60 -16.08 19.45
CA GLU A 39 -9.92 -15.34 18.37
C GLU A 39 -10.78 -15.32 17.10
N LEU A 40 -11.49 -16.42 16.80
CA LEU A 40 -12.45 -16.48 15.69
C LEU A 40 -13.62 -15.52 15.89
N VAL A 41 -14.15 -15.43 17.10
CA VAL A 41 -15.19 -14.46 17.43
C VAL A 41 -14.71 -13.03 17.18
N LEU A 42 -13.49 -12.69 17.58
CA LEU A 42 -12.90 -11.36 17.36
C LEU A 42 -12.69 -11.08 15.86
N TRP A 43 -12.20 -12.07 15.11
CA TRP A 43 -12.07 -11.97 13.65
C TRP A 43 -13.41 -11.72 12.97
N ALA A 44 -14.44 -12.47 13.34
CA ALA A 44 -15.76 -12.33 12.74
C ALA A 44 -16.38 -10.95 13.06
N LYS A 45 -16.27 -10.47 14.32
CA LYS A 45 -16.72 -9.14 14.73
C LYS A 45 -16.00 -8.01 13.97
N GLU A 46 -14.71 -8.15 13.71
CA GLU A 46 -13.97 -7.15 12.95
C GLU A 46 -14.49 -7.07 11.51
N GLY A 47 -14.83 -8.20 10.87
CA GLY A 47 -15.44 -8.21 9.55
C GLY A 47 -16.82 -7.52 9.50
N VAL A 48 -17.66 -7.72 10.52
CA VAL A 48 -18.91 -6.96 10.66
C VAL A 48 -18.62 -5.47 10.80
N SER A 49 -17.64 -5.11 11.64
CA SER A 49 -17.21 -3.72 11.80
C SER A 49 -16.76 -3.09 10.49
N ILE A 50 -15.97 -3.80 9.69
CA ILE A 50 -15.55 -3.35 8.35
C ILE A 50 -16.77 -3.13 7.46
N GLY A 51 -17.70 -4.10 7.40
CA GLY A 51 -18.87 -4.07 6.53
C GLY A 51 -19.88 -2.97 6.83
N THR A 52 -19.86 -2.42 8.04
CA THR A 52 -20.81 -1.40 8.52
C THR A 52 -20.26 0.03 8.52
N GLN A 53 -19.02 0.27 8.12
CA GLN A 53 -18.41 1.61 8.15
C GLN A 53 -19.13 2.62 7.25
N THR A 54 -19.52 2.21 6.05
CA THR A 54 -20.27 3.02 5.09
C THR A 54 -21.22 2.15 4.27
N VAL A 55 -22.09 2.74 3.46
CA VAL A 55 -23.11 2.02 2.65
C VAL A 55 -22.51 0.92 1.75
N ARG A 56 -21.26 1.07 1.29
CA ARG A 56 -20.62 0.09 0.38
C ARG A 56 -19.44 -0.66 1.03
N SER A 57 -19.23 -0.49 2.32
CA SER A 57 -18.10 -1.16 3.02
C SER A 57 -18.23 -2.67 3.10
N TRP A 58 -19.41 -3.22 2.81
CA TRP A 58 -19.60 -4.67 2.69
C TRP A 58 -18.67 -5.32 1.64
N GLU A 59 -18.31 -4.60 0.56
CA GLU A 59 -17.32 -5.07 -0.42
C GLU A 59 -15.95 -5.30 0.24
N SER A 60 -15.58 -4.42 1.18
CA SER A 60 -14.33 -4.56 1.96
C SER A 60 -14.39 -5.74 2.93
N ALA A 61 -15.55 -6.01 3.55
CA ALA A 61 -15.74 -7.16 4.42
C ALA A 61 -15.64 -8.49 3.64
N VAL A 62 -16.18 -8.55 2.43
CA VAL A 62 -16.03 -9.70 1.54
C VAL A 62 -14.55 -9.98 1.26
N GLU A 63 -13.77 -8.98 0.87
CA GLU A 63 -12.33 -9.16 0.61
C GLU A 63 -11.54 -9.49 1.88
N TYR A 64 -11.90 -8.90 3.03
CA TYR A 64 -11.31 -9.23 4.32
C TYR A 64 -11.46 -10.72 4.64
N TYR A 65 -12.67 -11.28 4.50
CA TYR A 65 -12.91 -12.68 4.77
C TYR A 65 -12.18 -13.58 3.76
N LYS A 66 -12.22 -13.27 2.47
CA LYS A 66 -11.55 -14.07 1.42
C LYS A 66 -10.03 -14.13 1.60
N VAL A 67 -9.42 -13.04 2.02
CA VAL A 67 -7.95 -12.92 2.16
C VAL A 67 -7.48 -13.35 3.54
N GLY A 68 -8.33 -13.27 4.57
CA GLY A 68 -8.01 -13.61 5.94
C GLY A 68 -7.26 -14.93 6.12
N PRO A 69 -7.73 -16.07 5.58
CA PRO A 69 -7.05 -17.35 5.68
C PRO A 69 -5.62 -17.38 5.09
N GLN A 70 -5.38 -16.60 4.05
CA GLN A 70 -4.07 -16.50 3.41
C GLN A 70 -3.09 -15.72 4.29
N VAL A 71 -3.55 -14.60 4.87
CA VAL A 71 -2.76 -13.72 5.74
C VAL A 71 -2.48 -14.38 7.10
N ALA A 72 -3.43 -15.11 7.66
CA ALA A 72 -3.31 -15.80 8.94
C ALA A 72 -2.13 -16.79 8.99
N ARG A 73 -1.72 -17.35 7.84
CA ARG A 73 -0.57 -18.25 7.74
C ARG A 73 0.78 -17.59 8.07
N PHE A 74 0.85 -16.27 8.01
CA PHE A 74 2.09 -15.49 8.14
C PHE A 74 2.11 -14.59 9.38
N LEU A 75 0.97 -14.41 10.04
CA LEU A 75 0.82 -13.49 11.16
C LEU A 75 0.39 -14.22 12.44
N SER A 76 0.96 -13.84 13.58
CA SER A 76 0.35 -14.14 14.87
C SER A 76 -1.00 -13.44 14.99
N PHE A 77 -1.91 -13.93 15.84
CA PHE A 77 -3.23 -13.33 15.97
C PHE A 77 -3.21 -11.83 16.31
N PRO A 78 -2.36 -11.31 17.25
CA PRO A 78 -2.28 -9.87 17.47
C PRO A 78 -1.90 -9.06 16.22
N SER A 79 -0.95 -9.57 15.42
CA SER A 79 -0.52 -8.92 14.18
C SER A 79 -1.60 -9.02 13.09
N PHE A 80 -2.33 -10.12 13.06
CA PHE A 80 -3.48 -10.31 12.18
C PHE A 80 -4.61 -9.31 12.50
N MET A 81 -4.94 -9.13 13.78
CA MET A 81 -5.92 -8.12 14.21
C MET A 81 -5.44 -6.69 13.91
N GLN A 82 -4.13 -6.43 14.00
CA GLN A 82 -3.58 -5.13 13.59
C GLN A 82 -3.75 -4.89 12.09
N TRP A 83 -3.50 -5.91 11.25
CA TRP A 83 -3.79 -5.87 9.82
C TRP A 83 -5.28 -5.61 9.54
N ALA A 84 -6.18 -6.33 10.20
CA ALA A 84 -7.61 -6.17 10.06
C ALA A 84 -8.06 -4.73 10.38
N ARG A 85 -7.60 -4.18 11.51
CA ARG A 85 -7.88 -2.79 11.91
C ARG A 85 -7.36 -1.75 10.92
N CYS A 86 -6.21 -2.00 10.28
CA CYS A 86 -5.76 -1.13 9.17
C CYS A 86 -6.82 -1.07 8.07
N GLY A 87 -7.39 -2.22 7.68
CA GLY A 87 -8.46 -2.28 6.70
C GLY A 87 -9.72 -1.53 7.16
N THR A 88 -10.10 -1.65 8.44
CA THR A 88 -11.23 -0.90 9.04
C THR A 88 -11.03 0.61 8.89
N TYR A 89 -9.83 1.14 9.23
CA TYR A 89 -9.51 2.56 9.05
C TYR A 89 -9.55 3.01 7.59
N LEU A 90 -9.11 2.15 6.67
CA LEU A 90 -9.16 2.46 5.24
C LEU A 90 -10.61 2.43 4.72
N ALA A 91 -11.46 1.52 5.23
CA ALA A 91 -12.88 1.44 4.88
C ALA A 91 -13.69 2.67 5.33
N GLN A 92 -13.29 3.32 6.44
CA GLN A 92 -13.86 4.60 6.89
C GLN A 92 -13.59 5.73 5.88
N ASP A 93 -12.39 5.77 5.31
CA ASP A 93 -12.04 6.77 4.29
C ASP A 93 -12.66 6.40 2.93
N SER A 94 -12.57 5.13 2.50
CA SER A 94 -13.12 4.63 1.23
C SER A 94 -13.17 3.09 1.19
N PRO A 95 -14.33 2.49 0.89
CA PRO A 95 -14.43 1.05 0.66
C PRO A 95 -13.48 0.53 -0.43
N THR A 96 -13.35 1.25 -1.53
CA THR A 96 -12.44 0.89 -2.63
C THR A 96 -10.98 0.82 -2.17
N LEU A 97 -10.58 1.71 -1.27
CA LEU A 97 -9.24 1.73 -0.71
C LEU A 97 -8.99 0.49 0.15
N ALA A 98 -9.93 0.13 1.02
CA ALA A 98 -9.85 -1.07 1.84
C ALA A 98 -9.85 -2.36 1.02
N VAL A 99 -10.70 -2.44 -0.02
CA VAL A 99 -10.70 -3.56 -0.98
C VAL A 99 -9.32 -3.73 -1.62
N SER A 100 -8.71 -2.65 -2.10
CA SER A 100 -7.38 -2.69 -2.72
C SER A 100 -6.30 -3.14 -1.73
N PHE A 101 -6.35 -2.66 -0.48
CA PHE A 101 -5.47 -3.07 0.61
C PHE A 101 -5.59 -4.57 0.90
N PHE A 102 -6.80 -5.08 1.09
CA PHE A 102 -7.01 -6.50 1.39
C PHE A 102 -6.55 -7.38 0.22
N LYS A 103 -6.90 -7.05 -1.02
CA LYS A 103 -6.44 -7.81 -2.21
C LYS A 103 -4.92 -7.90 -2.29
N ALA A 104 -4.21 -6.79 -2.06
CA ALA A 104 -2.77 -6.76 -2.09
C ALA A 104 -2.13 -7.54 -0.92
N SER A 105 -2.83 -7.66 0.22
CA SER A 105 -2.31 -8.26 1.45
C SER A 105 -1.85 -9.70 1.28
N ALA A 106 -2.56 -10.50 0.49
CA ALA A 106 -2.20 -11.90 0.22
C ALA A 106 -0.78 -12.04 -0.35
N SER A 107 -0.37 -11.09 -1.19
CA SER A 107 0.93 -11.10 -1.86
C SER A 107 2.01 -10.34 -1.10
N ILE A 108 1.65 -9.34 -0.30
CA ILE A 108 2.63 -8.49 0.38
C ILE A 108 3.01 -9.02 1.77
N VAL A 109 2.05 -9.55 2.54
CA VAL A 109 2.27 -10.00 3.93
C VAL A 109 3.37 -11.04 4.05
N PRO A 110 3.53 -12.02 3.13
CA PRO A 110 4.64 -12.97 3.16
C PRO A 110 6.03 -12.32 3.10
N ASN A 111 6.13 -11.12 2.52
CA ASN A 111 7.39 -10.40 2.30
C ASN A 111 7.54 -9.17 3.21
N LEU A 112 6.54 -8.83 4.01
CA LEU A 112 6.52 -7.65 4.84
C LEU A 112 6.59 -8.05 6.33
N ARG A 113 7.54 -7.47 7.08
CA ARG A 113 7.55 -7.67 8.53
C ARG A 113 6.26 -7.12 9.15
N PRO A 114 5.61 -7.83 10.09
CA PRO A 114 4.31 -7.45 10.65
C PRO A 114 4.24 -6.00 11.15
N GLN A 115 5.32 -5.50 11.76
CA GLN A 115 5.42 -4.13 12.27
C GLN A 115 5.32 -3.04 11.19
N TYR A 116 5.53 -3.36 9.92
CA TYR A 116 5.42 -2.42 8.80
C TYR A 116 4.02 -2.39 8.17
N ILE A 117 3.13 -3.32 8.52
CA ILE A 117 1.76 -3.36 7.97
C ILE A 117 1.01 -2.05 8.19
N PRO A 118 1.00 -1.44 9.41
CA PRO A 118 0.32 -0.16 9.61
C PRO A 118 0.95 0.99 8.82
N ARG A 119 2.29 0.96 8.64
CA ARG A 119 2.99 1.97 7.84
C ARG A 119 2.63 1.83 6.37
N TRP A 120 2.60 0.61 5.83
CA TRP A 120 2.17 0.34 4.46
C TRP A 120 0.72 0.80 4.21
N ALA A 121 -0.21 0.47 5.10
CA ALA A 121 -1.59 0.96 5.03
C ALA A 121 -1.63 2.49 5.07
N GLY A 122 -0.82 3.11 5.94
CA GLY A 122 -0.66 4.55 6.07
C GLY A 122 -0.20 5.24 4.79
N LEU A 123 0.75 4.64 4.04
CA LEU A 123 1.20 5.16 2.76
C LEU A 123 0.05 5.20 1.73
N GLY A 124 -0.72 4.12 1.61
CA GLY A 124 -1.90 4.11 0.74
C GLY A 124 -2.93 5.18 1.15
N ARG A 125 -3.12 5.37 2.46
CA ARG A 125 -4.01 6.40 3.00
C ARG A 125 -3.54 7.81 2.69
N SER A 126 -2.24 8.09 2.79
CA SER A 126 -1.64 9.37 2.39
C SER A 126 -1.91 9.70 0.93
N LEU A 127 -1.65 8.73 0.05
CA LEU A 127 -1.92 8.88 -1.38
C LEU A 127 -3.40 9.11 -1.68
N TYR A 128 -4.31 8.51 -0.89
CA TYR A 128 -5.75 8.74 -1.00
C TYR A 128 -6.14 10.17 -0.64
N LYS A 129 -5.51 10.80 0.35
CA LYS A 129 -5.85 12.15 0.82
C LYS A 129 -5.27 13.26 -0.04
N GLY A 130 -4.33 12.94 -0.93
CA GLY A 130 -3.54 13.93 -1.66
C GLY A 130 -4.29 14.74 -2.72
N THR A 131 -5.21 14.14 -3.51
CA THR A 131 -5.90 14.81 -4.63
C THR A 131 -7.31 14.26 -4.86
N TRP A 132 -8.13 14.94 -5.69
CA TRP A 132 -9.49 14.52 -6.04
C TRP A 132 -9.56 13.19 -6.84
N LYS A 133 -8.47 12.76 -7.49
CA LYS A 133 -8.31 11.42 -8.12
C LYS A 133 -7.56 10.42 -7.24
N SER A 134 -7.40 10.72 -5.98
CA SER A 134 -6.53 10.02 -5.05
C SER A 134 -6.91 8.56 -4.79
N SER A 135 -8.19 8.20 -4.87
CA SER A 135 -8.63 6.80 -4.71
C SER A 135 -7.99 5.87 -5.74
N THR A 136 -7.84 6.33 -6.99
CA THR A 136 -7.21 5.55 -8.06
C THR A 136 -5.70 5.42 -7.85
N LEU A 137 -5.02 6.48 -7.39
CA LEU A 137 -3.58 6.44 -7.12
C LEU A 137 -3.27 5.52 -5.95
N ALA A 138 -4.04 5.61 -4.87
CA ALA A 138 -3.89 4.74 -3.71
C ALA A 138 -4.18 3.26 -4.05
N ALA A 139 -5.21 2.99 -4.87
CA ALA A 139 -5.48 1.64 -5.35
C ALA A 139 -4.32 1.08 -6.18
N LYS A 140 -3.77 1.88 -7.11
CA LYS A 140 -2.56 1.50 -7.87
C LYS A 140 -1.35 1.27 -6.97
N PHE A 141 -1.16 2.07 -5.91
CA PHE A 141 -0.09 1.84 -4.95
C PHE A 141 -0.22 0.46 -4.30
N PHE A 142 -1.41 0.08 -3.84
CA PHE A 142 -1.62 -1.25 -3.30
C PHE A 142 -1.40 -2.35 -4.35
N GLU A 143 -1.77 -2.13 -5.60
CA GLU A 143 -1.56 -3.07 -6.70
C GLU A 143 -0.07 -3.32 -6.97
N VAL A 144 0.77 -2.27 -7.00
CA VAL A 144 2.21 -2.40 -7.31
C VAL A 144 3.08 -2.69 -6.09
N SER A 145 2.61 -2.40 -4.88
CA SER A 145 3.39 -2.52 -3.65
C SER A 145 3.90 -3.93 -3.34
N PRO A 146 3.22 -5.05 -3.71
CA PRO A 146 3.80 -6.38 -3.54
C PRO A 146 5.11 -6.58 -4.29
N GLU A 147 5.23 -6.04 -5.50
CA GLU A 147 6.47 -6.11 -6.28
C GLU A 147 7.55 -5.21 -5.69
N LEU A 148 7.18 -3.99 -5.27
CA LEU A 148 8.09 -3.08 -4.59
C LEU A 148 8.67 -3.70 -3.31
N VAL A 149 7.82 -4.22 -2.42
CA VAL A 149 8.26 -4.80 -1.13
C VAL A 149 9.08 -6.08 -1.31
N ARG A 150 8.81 -6.86 -2.36
CA ARG A 150 9.60 -8.06 -2.67
C ARG A 150 11.04 -7.72 -3.09
N ASN A 151 11.21 -6.61 -3.81
CA ASN A 151 12.46 -6.26 -4.48
C ASN A 151 13.22 -5.11 -3.79
N LEU A 152 12.60 -4.40 -2.85
CA LEU A 152 13.18 -3.24 -2.18
C LEU A 152 13.09 -3.35 -0.66
N PRO A 153 14.06 -2.79 0.07
CA PRO A 153 13.88 -2.50 1.48
C PRO A 153 12.64 -1.62 1.69
N PHE A 154 11.87 -1.89 2.74
CA PHE A 154 10.63 -1.15 2.99
C PHE A 154 10.84 0.37 3.15
N TRP A 155 11.99 0.78 3.66
CA TRP A 155 12.39 2.20 3.72
C TRP A 155 12.37 2.89 2.35
N ASP A 156 12.90 2.24 1.32
CA ASP A 156 12.91 2.79 -0.04
C ASP A 156 11.49 2.89 -0.61
N VAL A 157 10.62 1.93 -0.27
CA VAL A 157 9.20 1.99 -0.62
C VAL A 157 8.51 3.19 0.03
N GLU A 158 8.83 3.49 1.31
CA GLU A 158 8.30 4.67 2.01
C GLU A 158 8.76 5.98 1.36
N VAL A 159 10.04 6.11 1.06
CA VAL A 159 10.60 7.30 0.40
C VAL A 159 9.98 7.48 -0.99
N PHE A 160 9.85 6.39 -1.75
CA PHE A 160 9.21 6.42 -3.06
C PHE A 160 7.73 6.79 -2.99
N ALA A 161 6.95 6.20 -2.08
CA ALA A 161 5.55 6.56 -1.90
C ALA A 161 5.38 8.04 -1.52
N SER A 162 6.26 8.59 -0.68
CA SER A 162 6.27 10.02 -0.35
C SER A 162 6.62 10.91 -1.55
N LEU A 163 7.49 10.45 -2.46
CA LEU A 163 7.77 11.11 -3.72
C LEU A 163 6.52 11.14 -4.62
N ILE A 164 5.83 10.01 -4.76
CA ILE A 164 4.60 9.87 -5.54
C ILE A 164 3.49 10.76 -4.97
N GLU A 165 3.34 10.81 -3.64
CA GLU A 165 2.40 11.72 -2.97
C GLU A 165 2.70 13.18 -3.35
N ALA A 166 3.94 13.63 -3.21
CA ALA A 166 4.32 14.99 -3.55
C ALA A 166 4.13 15.31 -5.05
N LEU A 167 4.42 14.36 -5.94
CA LEU A 167 4.13 14.49 -7.37
C LEU A 167 2.64 14.59 -7.67
N SER A 168 1.79 13.90 -6.90
CA SER A 168 0.34 13.90 -7.12
C SER A 168 -0.29 15.30 -6.93
N TYR A 169 0.28 16.13 -6.08
CA TYR A 169 -0.12 17.54 -5.91
C TYR A 169 0.27 18.41 -7.12
N LYS A 170 1.28 18.01 -7.89
CA LYS A 170 1.70 18.73 -9.12
C LYS A 170 0.99 18.18 -10.35
N SER A 171 0.92 16.85 -10.50
CA SER A 171 0.24 16.18 -11.59
C SER A 171 -0.08 14.72 -11.21
N TYR A 172 -1.37 14.41 -11.17
CA TYR A 172 -1.85 13.05 -10.96
C TYR A 172 -1.30 12.07 -12.02
N ASP A 173 -1.34 12.46 -13.29
CA ASP A 173 -0.95 11.58 -14.39
C ASP A 173 0.53 11.20 -14.30
N VAL A 174 1.41 12.19 -14.05
CA VAL A 174 2.85 11.93 -13.85
C VAL A 174 3.10 11.08 -12.61
N ALA A 175 2.41 11.35 -11.49
CA ALA A 175 2.54 10.53 -10.28
C ALA A 175 2.12 9.07 -10.53
N SER A 176 1.00 8.87 -11.23
CA SER A 176 0.49 7.54 -11.58
C SER A 176 1.44 6.77 -12.50
N GLU A 177 2.02 7.43 -13.51
CA GLU A 177 3.00 6.83 -14.40
C GLU A 177 4.32 6.52 -13.69
N CYS A 178 4.82 7.46 -12.87
CA CYS A 178 6.03 7.24 -12.06
C CYS A 178 5.86 6.07 -11.08
N LEU A 179 4.67 5.92 -10.49
CA LEU A 179 4.38 4.80 -9.60
C LEU A 179 4.51 3.44 -10.32
N VAL A 180 3.96 3.34 -11.53
CA VAL A 180 4.04 2.11 -12.33
C VAL A 180 5.47 1.84 -12.81
N LEU A 181 6.17 2.86 -13.31
CA LEU A 181 7.57 2.73 -13.76
C LEU A 181 8.50 2.37 -12.60
N GLY A 182 8.28 2.95 -11.44
CA GLY A 182 9.15 2.77 -10.26
C GLY A 182 9.26 1.32 -9.80
N LYS A 183 8.21 0.50 -9.96
CA LYS A 183 8.24 -0.91 -9.57
C LYS A 183 9.29 -1.72 -10.33
N ASP A 184 9.55 -1.37 -11.59
CA ASP A 184 10.51 -2.06 -12.46
C ASP A 184 11.90 -1.40 -12.39
N VAL A 185 11.93 -0.08 -12.32
CA VAL A 185 13.17 0.72 -12.43
C VAL A 185 13.93 0.77 -11.10
N LEU A 186 13.27 0.98 -9.97
CA LEU A 186 13.97 1.11 -8.68
C LEU A 186 14.74 -0.14 -8.26
N PRO A 187 14.24 -1.37 -8.44
CA PRO A 187 15.04 -2.56 -8.17
C PRO A 187 16.29 -2.65 -9.02
N ALA A 188 16.22 -2.25 -10.31
CA ALA A 188 17.35 -2.28 -11.24
C ALA A 188 18.45 -1.27 -10.91
N MET A 189 18.16 -0.22 -10.15
CA MET A 189 19.14 0.81 -9.76
C MET A 189 20.15 0.36 -8.69
N GLY A 190 19.91 -0.73 -7.98
CA GLY A 190 20.81 -1.20 -6.94
C GLY A 190 21.11 -0.12 -5.89
N ARG A 191 22.42 0.22 -5.72
CA ARG A 191 22.90 1.23 -4.76
C ARG A 191 22.59 2.66 -5.17
N GLU A 192 22.33 2.91 -6.45
CA GLU A 192 22.07 4.26 -6.99
C GLU A 192 20.64 4.73 -6.74
N ARG A 193 19.81 3.89 -6.18
CA ARG A 193 18.40 4.17 -5.88
C ARG A 193 18.22 5.30 -4.87
N GLU A 194 18.99 5.30 -3.77
CA GLU A 194 18.92 6.35 -2.75
C GLU A 194 19.31 7.72 -3.30
N PRO A 195 20.47 7.89 -3.99
CA PRO A 195 20.79 9.12 -4.70
C PRO A 195 19.72 9.56 -5.69
N PHE A 196 19.13 8.64 -6.45
CA PHE A 196 18.05 8.94 -7.39
C PHE A 196 16.80 9.48 -6.68
N LEU A 197 16.33 8.83 -5.63
CA LEU A 197 15.17 9.28 -4.86
C LEU A 197 15.40 10.65 -4.22
N SER A 198 16.62 10.90 -3.71
CA SER A 198 17.01 12.20 -3.15
C SER A 198 17.01 13.30 -4.21
N MET A 199 17.59 13.03 -5.40
CA MET A 199 17.55 13.93 -6.55
C MET A 199 16.12 14.23 -6.99
N SER A 200 15.29 13.19 -7.15
CA SER A 200 13.91 13.32 -7.59
C SER A 200 13.09 14.18 -6.63
N ARG A 201 13.30 14.01 -5.32
CA ARG A 201 12.65 14.82 -4.31
C ARG A 201 13.06 16.29 -4.39
N ALA A 202 14.32 16.58 -4.69
CA ALA A 202 14.80 17.96 -4.91
C ALA A 202 14.21 18.61 -6.19
N LEU A 203 13.85 17.80 -7.20
CA LEU A 203 13.26 18.28 -8.45
C LEU A 203 11.75 18.58 -8.36
N ILE A 204 11.04 18.11 -7.35
CA ILE A 204 9.57 18.26 -7.26
C ILE A 204 9.13 19.72 -7.39
N ASP A 205 9.82 20.65 -6.77
CA ASP A 205 9.43 22.05 -6.73
C ASP A 205 9.91 22.87 -7.95
N THR A 206 10.90 22.37 -8.69
CA THR A 206 11.50 23.09 -9.82
C THR A 206 11.19 22.45 -11.17
N SER A 207 11.29 21.14 -11.25
CA SER A 207 11.27 20.40 -12.53
C SER A 207 10.57 19.05 -12.38
N TRP A 208 9.41 19.02 -11.71
CA TRP A 208 8.69 17.79 -11.44
C TRP A 208 8.37 16.96 -12.71
N ARG A 209 8.22 17.62 -13.88
CA ARG A 209 7.97 16.95 -15.16
C ARG A 209 9.13 16.05 -15.58
N GLU A 210 10.35 16.45 -15.23
CA GLU A 210 11.57 15.72 -15.57
C GLU A 210 11.76 14.43 -14.76
N ILE A 211 11.06 14.27 -13.64
CA ILE A 211 11.18 13.07 -12.78
C ILE A 211 10.77 11.80 -13.55
N LYS A 212 9.69 11.86 -14.32
CA LYS A 212 9.29 10.75 -15.18
C LYS A 212 10.34 10.44 -16.23
N THR A 213 10.83 11.46 -16.93
CA THR A 213 11.91 11.32 -17.92
C THR A 213 13.16 10.72 -17.30
N CYS A 214 13.54 11.12 -16.09
CA CYS A 214 14.64 10.52 -15.36
C CYS A 214 14.38 9.02 -15.06
N LEU A 215 13.18 8.65 -14.60
CA LEU A 215 12.83 7.24 -14.41
C LEU A 215 12.95 6.41 -15.70
N GLU A 216 12.54 6.96 -16.82
CA GLU A 216 12.61 6.27 -18.12
C GLU A 216 14.05 6.12 -18.64
N LEU A 217 14.92 7.11 -18.38
CA LEU A 217 16.28 7.15 -18.91
C LEU A 217 17.31 6.47 -18.00
N VAL A 218 17.12 6.50 -16.69
CA VAL A 218 18.10 5.97 -15.73
C VAL A 218 18.50 4.52 -16.02
N PRO A 219 17.60 3.56 -16.32
CA PRO A 219 18.00 2.20 -16.60
C PRO A 219 18.96 2.08 -17.80
N ARG A 220 18.76 2.93 -18.82
CA ARG A 220 19.65 2.98 -20.00
C ARG A 220 20.99 3.62 -19.66
N ALA A 221 20.97 4.68 -18.86
CA ALA A 221 22.19 5.36 -18.41
C ALA A 221 23.05 4.43 -17.53
N LEU A 222 22.44 3.67 -16.62
CA LEU A 222 23.15 2.71 -15.77
C LEU A 222 23.87 1.59 -16.57
N GLN A 223 23.36 1.24 -17.74
CA GLN A 223 24.02 0.25 -18.63
C GLN A 223 25.23 0.82 -19.36
N GLN A 224 25.35 2.14 -19.51
CA GLN A 224 26.37 2.81 -20.31
C GLN A 224 27.46 3.52 -19.48
N VAL A 225 27.20 3.73 -18.20
CA VAL A 225 28.08 4.50 -17.29
C VAL A 225 28.62 3.55 -16.23
N ASP A 226 29.92 3.67 -15.92
CA ASP A 226 30.56 2.96 -14.82
C ASP A 226 29.85 3.26 -13.49
N GLU A 227 29.64 2.22 -12.68
CA GLU A 227 28.93 2.31 -11.38
C GLU A 227 29.51 3.41 -10.48
N SER A 228 30.84 3.61 -10.51
CA SER A 228 31.52 4.67 -9.75
C SER A 228 31.17 6.10 -10.20
N GLN A 229 30.77 6.29 -11.44
CA GLN A 229 30.42 7.58 -12.03
C GLN A 229 28.94 7.90 -11.88
N THR A 230 28.08 6.89 -11.88
CA THR A 230 26.61 7.05 -11.78
C THR A 230 26.21 7.73 -10.47
N GLY A 231 26.76 7.29 -9.35
CA GLY A 231 26.51 7.92 -8.04
C GLY A 231 26.96 9.38 -7.96
N ARG A 232 28.08 9.72 -8.62
CA ARG A 232 28.56 11.10 -8.74
C ARG A 232 27.65 11.96 -9.59
N PHE A 233 27.14 11.41 -10.69
CA PHE A 233 26.21 12.10 -11.59
C PHE A 233 24.90 12.41 -10.89
N LEU A 234 24.31 11.45 -10.20
CA LEU A 234 23.06 11.64 -9.45
C LEU A 234 23.21 12.66 -8.32
N LYS A 235 24.34 12.63 -7.57
CA LYS A 235 24.65 13.65 -6.55
C LYS A 235 24.84 15.04 -7.14
N LEU A 236 25.42 15.14 -8.33
CA LEU A 236 25.52 16.41 -9.05
C LEU A 236 24.14 16.93 -9.44
N GLY A 237 23.27 16.05 -9.98
CA GLY A 237 21.88 16.38 -10.30
C GLY A 237 21.10 16.92 -9.10
N GLU A 238 21.23 16.27 -7.92
CA GLU A 238 20.64 16.73 -6.68
C GLU A 238 21.13 18.14 -6.27
N ARG A 239 22.45 18.38 -6.38
CA ARG A 239 23.04 19.69 -6.06
C ARG A 239 22.55 20.77 -7.02
N LEU A 240 22.48 20.48 -8.31
CA LEU A 240 21.99 21.43 -9.33
C LEU A 240 20.50 21.76 -9.10
N ALA A 241 19.67 20.77 -8.77
CA ALA A 241 18.27 20.99 -8.39
C ALA A 241 18.13 21.92 -7.17
N LYS A 242 18.93 21.70 -6.12
CA LYS A 242 18.96 22.56 -4.91
C LYS A 242 19.46 23.99 -5.18
N VAL A 243 20.39 24.17 -6.12
CA VAL A 243 20.88 25.51 -6.54
C VAL A 243 19.83 26.23 -7.36
N GLY A 244 19.13 25.53 -8.26
CA GLY A 244 18.00 26.08 -9.03
C GLY A 244 16.91 26.66 -8.11
N LEU A 245 16.57 25.95 -7.03
CA LEU A 245 15.61 26.42 -6.03
C LEU A 245 15.99 27.77 -5.37
N ARG A 246 17.28 28.00 -5.10
CA ARG A 246 17.77 29.25 -4.49
C ARG A 246 17.68 30.46 -5.45
N ASN A 247 17.77 30.21 -6.74
CA ASN A 247 17.74 31.28 -7.76
C ASN A 247 16.32 31.67 -8.20
N THR A 248 15.33 30.80 -7.99
CA THR A 248 13.90 31.08 -8.27
C THR A 248 13.19 31.79 -7.13
N SER A 249 13.82 31.90 -5.95
CA SER A 249 13.28 32.54 -4.74
C SER A 249 13.74 34.01 -4.58
N LYS A 250 14.38 34.59 -5.60
CA LYS A 250 14.73 36.00 -5.72
C LYS A 250 13.89 36.66 -6.82
#